data_0a96a9e5c19f11b5cbac5b396575b2fc
#
_entry.id   0a96a9e5c19f11b5cbac5b396575b2fc
#
_cell.length_a   1.000
_cell.length_b   1.000
_cell.length_c   1.000
_cell.angle_alpha   90.00
_cell.angle_beta   90.00
_cell.angle_gamma   90.00
#
_symmetry.space_group_name_H-M   'P 1'
#
loop_
_entity.id
_entity.type
_entity.pdbx_description
1 polymer ?
#
loop_
_entity_poly.entity_id
_entity_poly.type
_entity_poly.pdbx_seq_one_letter_code
_entity_poly.pdbx_strand_id
1 'polypeptide(L)'
;MPCWLREGSANLFGNFVFAEKYGVNLYNQAKRGDMNNYQWGSSGQELRKFTESEWFTHLKSLEGNFQGGCDYIYRFAYGSGLLLSEVLMAEGGFEKMMNFWRSFALEKDWRLSFKDIYAVDIDTWYRQSAIPYVMREYVRIQ
;
A
#
# COMPACT_ATOMS: atom_id res chain seq x y z
N MET A 1 0.23 -13.29 2.02
CA MET A 1 -0.30 -11.91 1.84
C MET A 1 0.85 -10.94 2.03
N PRO A 2 1.07 -9.99 1.13
CA PRO A 2 2.11 -8.98 1.30
C PRO A 2 1.80 -8.04 2.47
N CYS A 3 2.85 -7.61 3.20
CA CYS A 3 2.69 -6.78 4.38
C CYS A 3 2.08 -5.42 4.06
N TRP A 4 2.46 -4.81 2.94
CA TRP A 4 1.88 -3.54 2.52
C TRP A 4 0.36 -3.61 2.32
N LEU A 5 -0.17 -4.75 1.83
CA LEU A 5 -1.62 -4.91 1.68
C LEU A 5 -2.29 -5.09 3.03
N ARG A 6 -1.72 -5.93 3.91
CA ARG A 6 -2.29 -6.19 5.24
C ARG A 6 -2.39 -4.91 6.07
N GLU A 7 -1.28 -4.20 6.21
CA GLU A 7 -1.22 -3.01 7.04
C GLU A 7 -1.87 -1.80 6.35
N GLY A 8 -1.63 -1.65 5.04
CA GLY A 8 -2.15 -0.52 4.28
C GLY A 8 -3.67 -0.54 4.11
N SER A 9 -4.26 -1.71 3.88
CA SER A 9 -5.71 -1.80 3.79
C SER A 9 -6.40 -1.61 5.14
N ALA A 10 -5.77 -2.04 6.23
CA ALA A 10 -6.27 -1.75 7.57
C ALA A 10 -6.35 -0.24 7.82
N ASN A 11 -5.31 0.52 7.43
CA ASN A 11 -5.32 1.98 7.50
C ASN A 11 -6.36 2.60 6.55
N LEU A 12 -6.45 2.10 5.31
CA LEU A 12 -7.42 2.60 4.34
C LEU A 12 -8.86 2.49 4.88
N PHE A 13 -9.22 1.31 5.36
CA PHE A 13 -10.57 1.09 5.90
C PHE A 13 -10.81 1.85 7.21
N GLY A 14 -9.80 1.92 8.08
CA GLY A 14 -9.86 2.73 9.28
C GLY A 14 -10.14 4.20 8.98
N ASN A 15 -9.44 4.75 7.98
CA ASN A 15 -9.64 6.12 7.54
C ASN A 15 -11.01 6.36 6.89
N PHE A 16 -11.56 5.37 6.14
CA PHE A 16 -12.93 5.45 5.62
C PHE A 16 -13.96 5.46 6.73
N VAL A 17 -13.88 4.56 7.71
CA VAL A 17 -14.79 4.51 8.86
C VAL A 17 -14.71 5.80 9.67
N PHE A 18 -13.51 6.34 9.86
CA PHE A 18 -13.32 7.62 10.56
C PHE A 18 -13.96 8.77 9.78
N ALA A 19 -13.74 8.83 8.47
CA ALA A 19 -14.33 9.86 7.60
C ALA A 19 -15.85 9.78 7.53
N GLU A 20 -16.41 8.56 7.48
CA GLU A 20 -17.86 8.34 7.51
C GLU A 20 -18.47 8.85 8.82
N LYS A 21 -17.84 8.55 9.96
CA LYS A 21 -18.36 8.90 11.27
C LYS A 21 -18.23 10.37 11.61
N TYR A 22 -17.12 11.02 11.22
CA TYR A 22 -16.77 12.36 11.66
C TYR A 22 -16.74 13.42 10.55
N GLY A 23 -16.84 13.02 9.30
CA GLY A 23 -16.89 13.88 8.12
C GLY A 23 -15.84 13.53 7.07
N VAL A 24 -16.26 13.50 5.82
CA VAL A 24 -15.43 13.08 4.66
C VAL A 24 -14.13 13.89 4.47
N ASN A 25 -14.13 15.14 4.91
CA ASN A 25 -12.93 15.98 4.83
C ASN A 25 -11.79 15.47 5.72
N LEU A 26 -12.10 14.67 6.74
CA LEU A 26 -11.12 14.12 7.66
C LEU A 26 -10.33 12.94 7.07
N TYR A 27 -10.79 12.33 5.96
CA TYR A 27 -10.01 11.30 5.28
C TYR A 27 -8.63 11.81 4.87
N ASN A 28 -8.58 12.95 4.18
CA ASN A 28 -7.31 13.55 3.76
C ASN A 28 -6.43 13.97 4.95
N GLN A 29 -7.01 14.39 6.05
CA GLN A 29 -6.28 14.72 7.26
C GLN A 29 -5.67 13.47 7.90
N ALA A 30 -6.42 12.38 8.03
CA ALA A 30 -5.94 11.10 8.56
C ALA A 30 -4.83 10.53 7.66
N LYS A 31 -5.06 10.49 6.35
CA LYS A 31 -4.06 10.08 5.36
C LYS A 31 -2.75 10.85 5.50
N ARG A 32 -2.81 12.19 5.58
CA ARG A 32 -1.60 13.02 5.80
C ARG A 32 -0.91 12.69 7.11
N GLY A 33 -1.68 12.44 8.17
CA GLY A 33 -1.15 12.01 9.46
C GLY A 33 -0.37 10.70 9.34
N ASP A 34 -0.94 9.69 8.68
CA ASP A 34 -0.27 8.41 8.44
C ASP A 34 1.00 8.58 7.61
N MET A 35 0.94 9.34 6.51
CA MET A 35 2.10 9.58 5.65
C MET A 35 3.22 10.32 6.38
N ASN A 36 2.90 11.31 7.21
CA ASN A 36 3.89 12.04 8.01
C ASN A 36 4.53 11.15 9.09
N ASN A 37 3.74 10.31 9.74
CA ASN A 37 4.25 9.38 10.75
C ASN A 37 5.19 8.33 10.17
N TYR A 38 4.98 7.96 8.90
CA TYR A 38 5.72 6.90 8.20
C TYR A 38 6.48 7.41 6.97
N GLN A 39 7.02 8.62 7.06
CA GLN A 39 7.74 9.29 5.96
C GLN A 39 9.18 8.81 5.74
N TRP A 40 9.68 7.90 6.58
CA TRP A 40 11.05 7.40 6.51
C TRP A 40 11.09 5.97 5.99
N GLY A 41 11.98 5.70 5.05
CA GLY A 41 12.27 4.34 4.63
C GLY A 41 13.14 3.60 5.67
N SER A 42 13.29 2.29 5.49
CA SER A 42 14.13 1.45 6.35
C SER A 42 15.61 1.85 6.36
N SER A 43 16.07 2.53 5.32
CA SER A 43 17.42 3.12 5.22
C SER A 43 17.62 4.40 6.05
N GLY A 44 16.56 4.95 6.66
CA GLY A 44 16.59 6.25 7.32
C GLY A 44 16.53 7.44 6.36
N GLN A 45 16.29 7.22 5.08
CA GLN A 45 16.10 8.27 4.08
C GLN A 45 14.61 8.64 3.98
N GLU A 46 14.31 9.91 3.77
CA GLU A 46 12.93 10.36 3.57
C GLU A 46 12.35 9.81 2.26
N LEU A 47 11.17 9.21 2.32
CA LEU A 47 10.50 8.61 1.17
C LEU A 47 10.23 9.60 0.02
N ARG A 48 9.99 10.87 0.35
CA ARG A 48 9.80 11.93 -0.67
C ARG A 48 11.03 12.19 -1.55
N LYS A 49 12.21 11.75 -1.11
CA LYS A 49 13.49 11.90 -1.84
C LYS A 49 13.86 10.66 -2.64
N PHE A 50 13.06 9.60 -2.56
CA PHE A 50 13.33 8.36 -3.26
C PHE A 50 13.18 8.54 -4.77
N THR A 51 14.14 8.01 -5.51
CA THR A 51 14.05 7.75 -6.94
C THR A 51 13.06 6.61 -7.21
N GLU A 52 12.62 6.43 -8.45
CA GLU A 52 11.77 5.29 -8.83
C GLU A 52 12.41 3.93 -8.46
N SER A 53 13.72 3.80 -8.62
CA SER A 53 14.45 2.56 -8.27
C SER A 53 14.47 2.30 -6.76
N GLU A 54 14.65 3.34 -5.94
CA GLU A 54 14.59 3.24 -4.48
C GLU A 54 13.17 2.92 -4.02
N TRP A 55 12.15 3.54 -4.65
CA TRP A 55 10.75 3.18 -4.41
C TRP A 55 10.47 1.72 -4.75
N PHE A 56 10.94 1.25 -5.92
CA PHE A 56 10.74 -0.15 -6.28
C PHE A 56 11.36 -1.11 -5.25
N THR A 57 12.60 -0.84 -4.83
CA THR A 57 13.28 -1.62 -3.80
C THR A 57 12.53 -1.57 -2.46
N HIS A 58 12.05 -0.38 -2.08
CA HIS A 58 11.26 -0.21 -0.87
C HIS A 58 9.95 -1.02 -0.92
N LEU A 59 9.18 -0.92 -1.99
CA LEU A 59 7.92 -1.67 -2.13
C LEU A 59 8.16 -3.19 -2.12
N LYS A 60 9.23 -3.66 -2.77
CA LYS A 60 9.63 -5.07 -2.69
C LYS A 60 9.94 -5.51 -1.25
N SER A 61 10.58 -4.67 -0.46
CA SER A 61 10.87 -4.96 0.94
C SER A 61 9.61 -5.06 1.79
N LEU A 62 8.52 -4.37 1.40
CA LEU A 62 7.23 -4.40 2.09
C LEU A 62 6.36 -5.62 1.74
N GLU A 63 6.81 -6.50 0.87
CA GLU A 63 6.08 -7.74 0.58
C GLU A 63 6.14 -8.74 1.75
N GLY A 64 7.15 -8.62 2.61
CA GLY A 64 7.35 -9.53 3.73
C GLY A 64 8.07 -10.81 3.34
N ASN A 65 8.22 -11.73 4.30
CA ASN A 65 8.81 -13.03 4.06
C ASN A 65 7.75 -14.07 3.62
N PHE A 66 8.20 -15.17 3.02
CA PHE A 66 7.36 -16.27 2.56
C PHE A 66 6.50 -16.92 3.67
N GLN A 67 6.88 -16.76 4.93
CA GLN A 67 6.17 -17.31 6.09
C GLN A 67 5.06 -16.37 6.60
N GLY A 68 4.82 -15.25 5.91
CA GLY A 68 3.73 -14.32 6.23
C GLY A 68 4.02 -13.40 7.42
N GLY A 69 5.27 -13.36 7.89
CA GLY A 69 5.67 -12.42 8.93
C GLY A 69 5.87 -11.01 8.38
N CYS A 70 5.32 -10.02 9.07
CA CYS A 70 5.59 -8.61 8.78
C CYS A 70 6.49 -7.96 9.83
N ASP A 71 6.71 -8.62 10.95
CA ASP A 71 7.59 -8.25 12.07
C ASP A 71 7.95 -6.75 12.12
N TYR A 72 9.23 -6.42 12.07
CA TYR A 72 9.71 -5.02 12.17
C TYR A 72 9.48 -4.18 10.91
N ILE A 73 9.05 -4.76 9.77
CA ILE A 73 8.73 -3.99 8.55
C ILE A 73 7.32 -3.40 8.57
N TYR A 74 6.45 -3.85 9.47
CA TYR A 74 5.04 -3.42 9.53
C TYR A 74 4.89 -1.91 9.57
N ARG A 75 5.72 -1.21 10.35
CA ARG A 75 5.68 0.25 10.47
C ARG A 75 5.93 0.98 9.15
N PHE A 76 6.79 0.43 8.30
CA PHE A 76 7.06 1.01 6.98
C PHE A 76 5.95 0.69 5.97
N ALA A 77 5.16 -0.35 6.26
CA ALA A 77 4.05 -0.76 5.42
C ALA A 77 2.77 0.05 5.63
N TYR A 78 2.63 0.79 6.74
CA TYR A 78 1.41 1.57 7.01
C TYR A 78 1.20 2.71 6.01
N GLY A 79 2.12 3.65 5.89
CA GLY A 79 1.97 4.81 5.00
C GLY A 79 2.01 4.42 3.52
N SER A 80 3.06 3.73 3.09
CA SER A 80 3.18 3.27 1.70
C SER A 80 2.07 2.30 1.32
N GLY A 81 1.73 1.36 2.21
CA GLY A 81 0.67 0.39 1.98
C GLY A 81 -0.72 1.01 1.87
N LEU A 82 -1.01 2.06 2.66
CA LEU A 82 -2.24 2.85 2.50
C LEU A 82 -2.36 3.36 1.07
N LEU A 83 -1.31 3.98 0.54
CA LEU A 83 -1.30 4.52 -0.83
C LEU A 83 -1.43 3.41 -1.90
N LEU A 84 -0.77 2.28 -1.71
CA LEU A 84 -0.92 1.13 -2.60
C LEU A 84 -2.36 0.58 -2.58
N SER A 85 -2.99 0.54 -1.41
CA SER A 85 -4.37 0.11 -1.25
C SER A 85 -5.35 1.09 -1.91
N GLU A 86 -5.07 2.40 -1.87
CA GLU A 86 -5.83 3.41 -2.63
C GLU A 86 -5.76 3.16 -4.14
N VAL A 87 -4.56 2.85 -4.68
CA VAL A 87 -4.40 2.55 -6.12
C VAL A 87 -5.20 1.29 -6.49
N LEU A 88 -5.11 0.22 -5.71
CA LEU A 88 -5.90 -1.00 -5.96
C LEU A 88 -7.40 -0.73 -5.95
N MET A 89 -7.85 0.08 -5.00
CA MET A 89 -9.26 0.48 -4.90
C MET A 89 -9.68 1.33 -6.11
N ALA A 90 -8.83 2.26 -6.55
CA ALA A 90 -9.12 3.12 -7.69
C ALA A 90 -9.17 2.35 -9.02
N GLU A 91 -8.29 1.37 -9.21
CA GLU A 91 -8.21 0.57 -10.45
C GLU A 91 -9.24 -0.56 -10.53
N GLY A 92 -9.63 -1.12 -9.41
CA GLY A 92 -10.46 -2.33 -9.40
C GLY A 92 -11.76 -2.21 -8.61
N GLY A 93 -11.92 -1.17 -7.83
CA GLY A 93 -13.03 -1.02 -6.89
C GLY A 93 -12.90 -1.94 -5.67
N PHE A 94 -13.82 -1.75 -4.75
CA PHE A 94 -13.86 -2.49 -3.48
C PHE A 94 -13.97 -4.00 -3.70
N GLU A 95 -14.86 -4.43 -4.59
CA GLU A 95 -15.13 -5.85 -4.82
C GLU A 95 -13.90 -6.60 -5.34
N LYS A 96 -13.18 -6.01 -6.30
CA LYS A 96 -11.95 -6.60 -6.85
C LYS A 96 -10.86 -6.72 -5.79
N MET A 97 -10.71 -5.70 -4.96
CA MET A 97 -9.78 -5.73 -3.83
C MET A 97 -10.16 -6.81 -2.81
N MET A 98 -11.46 -6.98 -2.51
CA MET A 98 -11.94 -8.04 -1.62
C MET A 98 -11.76 -9.44 -2.22
N ASN A 99 -11.88 -9.60 -3.54
CA ASN A 99 -11.58 -10.85 -4.20
C ASN A 99 -10.08 -11.20 -4.09
N PHE A 100 -9.21 -10.21 -4.19
CA PHE A 100 -7.79 -10.41 -3.94
C PHE A 100 -7.54 -10.86 -2.48
N TRP A 101 -8.19 -10.24 -1.50
CA TRP A 101 -8.14 -10.68 -0.11
C TRP A 101 -8.59 -12.13 0.07
N ARG A 102 -9.70 -12.53 -0.53
CA ARG A 102 -10.24 -13.89 -0.41
C ARG A 102 -9.32 -14.94 -1.05
N SER A 103 -8.55 -14.56 -2.07
CA SER A 103 -7.65 -15.50 -2.76
C SER A 103 -6.56 -16.05 -1.86
N PHE A 104 -6.15 -15.33 -0.81
CA PHE A 104 -5.13 -15.82 0.14
C PHE A 104 -5.56 -17.06 0.94
N ALA A 105 -6.84 -17.33 1.06
CA ALA A 105 -7.34 -18.54 1.70
C ALA A 105 -7.20 -19.77 0.80
N LEU A 106 -7.08 -19.57 -0.50
CA LEU A 106 -7.09 -20.64 -1.53
C LEU A 106 -5.71 -20.83 -2.16
N GLU A 107 -4.96 -19.77 -2.36
CA GLU A 107 -3.70 -19.74 -3.08
C GLU A 107 -2.51 -19.49 -2.14
N LYS A 108 -1.44 -20.26 -2.34
CA LYS A 108 -0.19 -20.07 -1.58
C LYS A 108 0.67 -18.93 -2.14
N ASP A 109 0.57 -18.69 -3.46
CA ASP A 109 1.33 -17.63 -4.14
C ASP A 109 0.42 -16.43 -4.44
N TRP A 110 0.54 -15.40 -3.61
CA TRP A 110 -0.23 -14.17 -3.76
C TRP A 110 0.08 -13.39 -5.05
N ARG A 111 1.26 -13.58 -5.65
CA ARG A 111 1.64 -12.92 -6.90
C ARG A 111 0.87 -13.48 -8.09
N LEU A 112 0.64 -14.79 -8.09
CA LEU A 112 -0.24 -15.41 -9.07
C LEU A 112 -1.67 -14.91 -8.91
N SER A 113 -2.20 -14.91 -7.68
CA SER A 113 -3.52 -14.34 -7.41
C SER A 113 -3.65 -12.88 -7.85
N PHE A 114 -2.62 -12.06 -7.61
CA PHE A 114 -2.60 -10.68 -8.07
C PHE A 114 -2.71 -10.59 -9.59
N LYS A 115 -1.87 -11.35 -10.29
CA LYS A 115 -1.86 -11.40 -11.76
C LYS A 115 -3.20 -11.84 -12.34
N ASP A 116 -3.82 -12.86 -11.76
CA ASP A 116 -5.11 -13.39 -12.22
C ASP A 116 -6.25 -12.37 -12.02
N ILE A 117 -6.21 -11.64 -10.89
CA ILE A 117 -7.28 -10.69 -10.54
C ILE A 117 -7.11 -9.34 -11.22
N TYR A 118 -5.87 -8.82 -11.27
CA TYR A 118 -5.58 -7.49 -11.83
C TYR A 118 -5.10 -7.53 -13.28
N ALA A 119 -4.85 -8.70 -13.85
CA ALA A 119 -4.38 -8.93 -15.23
C ALA A 119 -3.00 -8.29 -15.52
N VAL A 120 -2.19 -8.07 -14.50
CA VAL A 120 -0.84 -7.53 -14.59
C VAL A 120 0.04 -8.18 -13.52
N ASP A 121 1.31 -8.41 -13.80
CA ASP A 121 2.23 -8.84 -12.76
C ASP A 121 2.56 -7.70 -11.79
N ILE A 122 2.86 -8.07 -10.53
CA ILE A 122 3.03 -7.09 -9.46
C ILE A 122 4.20 -6.12 -9.69
N ASP A 123 5.29 -6.57 -10.29
CA ASP A 123 6.46 -5.73 -10.53
C ASP A 123 6.17 -4.69 -11.61
N THR A 124 5.42 -5.07 -12.64
CA THR A 124 4.91 -4.14 -13.67
C THR A 124 3.94 -3.15 -13.04
N TRP A 125 3.00 -3.62 -12.21
CA TRP A 125 2.06 -2.77 -11.51
C TRP A 125 2.76 -1.76 -10.57
N TYR A 126 3.79 -2.20 -9.84
CA TYR A 126 4.59 -1.26 -9.03
C TYR A 126 5.14 -0.12 -9.88
N ARG A 127 5.74 -0.45 -11.04
CA ARG A 127 6.38 0.57 -11.89
C ARG A 127 5.38 1.49 -12.59
N GLN A 128 4.28 0.95 -13.07
CA GLN A 128 3.34 1.68 -13.92
C GLN A 128 2.26 2.43 -13.15
N SER A 129 1.82 1.90 -12.01
CA SER A 129 0.70 2.45 -11.24
C SER A 129 1.14 2.96 -9.86
N ALA A 130 1.74 2.10 -9.05
CA ALA A 130 1.98 2.39 -7.65
C ALA A 130 3.06 3.48 -7.45
N ILE A 131 4.25 3.33 -8.06
CA ILE A 131 5.36 4.27 -7.87
C ILE A 131 5.01 5.68 -8.32
N PRO A 132 4.44 5.93 -9.52
CA PRO A 132 4.02 7.27 -9.90
C PRO A 132 3.02 7.89 -8.91
N TYR A 133 2.13 7.08 -8.35
CA TYR A 133 1.17 7.56 -7.37
C TYR A 133 1.82 7.92 -6.03
N VAL A 134 2.60 7.01 -5.44
CA VAL A 134 3.23 7.27 -4.14
C VAL A 134 4.20 8.45 -4.19
N MET A 135 4.98 8.58 -5.26
CA MET A 135 5.89 9.72 -5.45
C MET A 135 5.12 11.04 -5.46
N ARG A 136 4.01 11.10 -6.20
CA ARG A 136 3.15 12.28 -6.24
C ARG A 136 2.57 12.63 -4.89
N GLU A 137 2.07 11.64 -4.16
CA GLU A 137 1.42 11.87 -2.86
C GLU A 137 2.42 12.31 -1.79
N TYR A 138 3.62 11.72 -1.72
CA TYR A 138 4.64 12.15 -0.76
C TYR A 138 5.21 13.56 -1.04
N VAL A 139 5.13 14.05 -2.27
CA VAL A 139 5.46 15.46 -2.58
C VAL A 139 4.35 16.41 -2.10
N ARG A 140 3.07 15.98 -2.12
CA ARG A 140 1.91 16.80 -1.75
C ARG A 140 1.70 17.02 -0.26
N ILE A 141 2.34 16.24 0.61
CA ILE A 141 2.21 16.40 2.08
C ILE A 141 3.02 17.53 2.67
N GLN A 142 3.64 18.37 1.85
CA GLN A 142 4.36 19.56 2.30
C GLN A 142 3.43 20.64 2.86
#